data_8fdc49defb20bb5c740018e3cf031071
#
_entry.id   8fdc49defb20bb5c740018e3cf031071
#
_cell.length_a   1.000
_cell.length_b   1.000
_cell.length_c   1.000
_cell.angle_alpha   90.00
_cell.angle_beta   90.00
_cell.angle_gamma   90.00
#
_symmetry.space_group_name_H-M   'P 1'
#
loop_
_entity.id
_entity.type
_entity.pdbx_description
1 polymer ?
#
loop_
_entity_poly.entity_id
_entity_poly.type
_entity_poly.pdbx_seq_one_letter_code
_entity_poly.pdbx_strand_id
1 'polypeptide(L)'
;MKTIFNKLIVGLTSTALLTLATFTSATEFTLPAYEKLTLKNGLTVYLMKQDEVPLVDVVVIVKAGAVNDDKAGLAQMTASNLLLGTRSLTRQDLQEKLDFIGAETNSSAALEYSVLSASLASKDIDTVMPLFRDILLTPAFDKAEFEQDKARYLAGLERQKESPRAKIGQFFNALLYADHPYANSLSGNVDSVQSITLDDVKAFHKTWFSPHNSAVIVTGDIETKEMAKRLKSLFGEWQGEKITAKPSKALSAPSQANVLLVNKSDATESTFVIGGPGIKRSNKDYVAVSVINTILGGRFTSWLNDELRVNTGLTYGAGSRFSSNKEGGSFLISTFTKTSTTTEAIDLALKTYSKLWEKGLDEKTLESAKSYVKGQFPPRYETSSDIAFLLAEMFVYDFDESFINSFTQQVNMLTLERSKEVIAKYFPKENMQFVIVGKADEIRDSVKQYGKLIEADIKDNKINPQ
;
A
#
# COMPACT_ATOMS: atom_id res chain seq x y z
N MET A 1 -39.57 -81.07 -16.34
CA MET A 1 -40.64 -80.98 -17.38
C MET A 1 -40.83 -79.55 -17.75
N LYS A 2 -40.55 -79.28 -19.00
CA LYS A 2 -41.14 -78.30 -19.93
C LYS A 2 -41.34 -76.85 -19.40
N THR A 3 -40.52 -75.94 -19.91
CA THR A 3 -40.78 -75.05 -21.09
C THR A 3 -41.60 -73.82 -20.71
N ILE A 4 -41.17 -72.62 -20.95
CA ILE A 4 -41.23 -71.88 -22.25
C ILE A 4 -40.42 -70.55 -22.12
N PHE A 5 -39.65 -70.33 -23.14
CA PHE A 5 -38.99 -69.02 -23.47
C PHE A 5 -40.07 -67.98 -23.74
N ASN A 6 -39.85 -66.77 -23.21
CA ASN A 6 -40.37 -65.59 -23.89
C ASN A 6 -39.31 -64.46 -23.86
N LYS A 7 -38.83 -64.14 -25.01
CA LYS A 7 -37.97 -63.00 -25.32
C LYS A 7 -38.81 -61.74 -25.18
N LEU A 8 -38.37 -60.83 -24.33
CA LEU A 8 -38.79 -59.44 -24.42
C LEU A 8 -37.57 -58.58 -24.72
N ILE A 9 -37.57 -58.09 -25.95
CA ILE A 9 -36.60 -57.03 -26.39
C ILE A 9 -37.05 -55.77 -25.74
N VAL A 10 -36.24 -55.27 -24.82
CA VAL A 10 -36.39 -53.90 -24.31
C VAL A 10 -35.34 -53.05 -25.00
N GLY A 11 -35.84 -52.19 -25.88
CA GLY A 11 -34.99 -51.19 -26.58
C GLY A 11 -34.44 -50.18 -25.60
N LEU A 12 -33.11 -50.12 -25.47
CA LEU A 12 -32.42 -49.04 -24.80
C LEU A 12 -32.50 -47.79 -25.68
N THR A 13 -33.38 -46.87 -25.39
CA THR A 13 -33.29 -45.49 -25.83
C THR A 13 -32.31 -44.75 -24.93
N SER A 14 -31.07 -44.64 -25.41
CA SER A 14 -30.06 -43.79 -24.80
C SER A 14 -30.46 -42.34 -24.98
N THR A 15 -31.10 -41.74 -24.02
CA THR A 15 -31.31 -40.28 -23.94
C THR A 15 -29.99 -39.68 -23.52
N ALA A 16 -29.21 -39.17 -24.50
CA ALA A 16 -28.05 -38.34 -24.23
C ALA A 16 -28.53 -37.03 -23.63
N LEU A 17 -28.44 -36.89 -22.32
CA LEU A 17 -28.51 -35.56 -21.65
C LEU A 17 -27.23 -34.81 -22.05
N LEU A 18 -27.32 -33.97 -23.06
CA LEU A 18 -26.39 -32.88 -23.23
C LEU A 18 -26.61 -31.92 -22.08
N THR A 19 -25.80 -32.05 -21.04
CA THR A 19 -25.60 -30.98 -20.06
C THR A 19 -24.90 -29.84 -20.81
N LEU A 20 -25.66 -28.84 -21.25
CA LEU A 20 -25.12 -27.54 -21.58
C LEU A 20 -24.50 -27.02 -20.27
N ALA A 21 -23.17 -27.18 -20.15
CA ALA A 21 -22.41 -26.38 -19.23
C ALA A 21 -22.55 -24.95 -19.70
N THR A 22 -23.51 -24.23 -19.14
CA THR A 22 -23.51 -22.77 -19.22
C THR A 22 -22.22 -22.32 -18.55
N PHE A 23 -21.22 -21.96 -19.37
CA PHE A 23 -20.12 -21.16 -18.90
C PHE A 23 -20.76 -19.85 -18.39
N THR A 24 -21.08 -19.81 -17.11
CA THR A 24 -21.27 -18.55 -16.42
C THR A 24 -19.93 -17.83 -16.56
N SER A 25 -19.82 -16.95 -17.55
CA SER A 25 -18.77 -15.94 -17.54
C SER A 25 -18.88 -15.26 -16.17
N ALA A 26 -17.85 -15.42 -15.33
CA ALA A 26 -17.78 -14.65 -14.10
C ALA A 26 -18.04 -13.20 -14.50
N THR A 27 -19.09 -12.60 -13.98
CA THR A 27 -19.43 -11.20 -14.23
C THR A 27 -18.18 -10.39 -13.88
N GLU A 28 -17.70 -9.59 -14.83
CA GLU A 28 -16.57 -8.71 -14.58
C GLU A 28 -16.90 -7.84 -13.37
N PHE A 29 -15.98 -7.75 -12.42
CA PHE A 29 -16.17 -6.87 -11.26
C PHE A 29 -16.28 -5.43 -11.74
N THR A 30 -17.36 -4.79 -11.37
CA THR A 30 -17.58 -3.35 -11.60
C THR A 30 -17.82 -2.69 -10.27
N LEU A 31 -17.28 -1.48 -10.11
CA LEU A 31 -17.51 -0.70 -8.88
C LEU A 31 -19.01 -0.41 -8.75
N PRO A 32 -19.66 -0.74 -7.62
CA PRO A 32 -21.05 -0.40 -7.39
C PRO A 32 -21.30 1.11 -7.49
N ALA A 33 -22.53 1.50 -7.78
CA ALA A 33 -22.89 2.92 -7.89
C ALA A 33 -22.64 3.65 -6.56
N TYR A 34 -22.03 4.82 -6.65
CA TYR A 34 -21.78 5.71 -5.52
C TYR A 34 -22.19 7.15 -5.83
N GLU A 35 -22.48 7.93 -4.80
CA GLU A 35 -22.72 9.35 -4.93
C GLU A 35 -21.46 10.12 -4.56
N LYS A 36 -21.09 11.10 -5.41
CA LYS A 36 -19.99 12.04 -5.12
C LYS A 36 -20.59 13.45 -5.08
N LEU A 37 -20.33 14.15 -3.99
CA LEU A 37 -20.77 15.54 -3.84
C LEU A 37 -19.67 16.37 -3.17
N THR A 38 -19.77 17.70 -3.33
CA THR A 38 -18.89 18.65 -2.67
C THR A 38 -19.72 19.58 -1.80
N LEU A 39 -19.37 19.67 -0.51
CA LEU A 39 -20.03 20.61 0.41
C LEU A 39 -19.59 22.06 0.09
N LYS A 40 -20.37 23.04 0.61
CA LYS A 40 -20.09 24.48 0.37
C LYS A 40 -18.69 24.91 0.85
N ASN A 41 -18.15 24.25 1.88
CA ASN A 41 -16.80 24.50 2.40
C ASN A 41 -15.67 23.81 1.61
N GLY A 42 -15.99 23.13 0.50
CA GLY A 42 -15.02 22.47 -0.36
C GLY A 42 -14.74 21.01 0.00
N LEU A 43 -15.33 20.46 1.07
CA LEU A 43 -15.16 19.05 1.44
C LEU A 43 -15.78 18.13 0.39
N THR A 44 -15.00 17.18 -0.12
CA THR A 44 -15.50 16.12 -1.00
C THR A 44 -16.14 15.01 -0.17
N VAL A 45 -17.27 14.49 -0.61
CA VAL A 45 -17.98 13.39 0.06
C VAL A 45 -18.27 12.30 -0.96
N TYR A 46 -18.00 11.05 -0.58
CA TYR A 46 -18.39 9.85 -1.32
C TYR A 46 -19.35 9.02 -0.45
N LEU A 47 -20.46 8.58 -1.01
CA LEU A 47 -21.45 7.75 -0.34
C LEU A 47 -21.75 6.53 -1.19
N MET A 48 -21.68 5.35 -0.58
CA MET A 48 -22.05 4.10 -1.24
C MET A 48 -22.89 3.24 -0.29
N LYS A 49 -24.08 2.88 -0.73
CA LYS A 49 -24.95 1.96 -0.01
C LYS A 49 -24.55 0.52 -0.29
N GLN A 50 -24.33 -0.24 0.78
CA GLN A 50 -24.10 -1.70 0.79
C GLN A 50 -24.79 -2.26 2.04
N ASP A 51 -26.00 -2.77 1.90
CA ASP A 51 -26.88 -3.18 3.01
C ASP A 51 -26.93 -4.69 3.22
N GLU A 52 -25.97 -5.44 2.65
CA GLU A 52 -25.86 -6.89 2.88
C GLU A 52 -25.49 -7.23 4.33
N VAL A 53 -24.74 -6.33 4.98
CA VAL A 53 -24.30 -6.48 6.38
C VAL A 53 -24.60 -5.17 7.11
N PRO A 54 -25.13 -5.18 8.36
CA PRO A 54 -25.48 -3.97 9.10
C PRO A 54 -24.24 -3.27 9.68
N LEU A 55 -23.27 -2.99 8.82
CA LEU A 55 -22.01 -2.30 9.14
C LEU A 55 -21.89 -1.03 8.31
N VAL A 56 -21.17 -0.06 8.86
CA VAL A 56 -20.83 1.19 8.20
C VAL A 56 -19.34 1.46 8.40
N ASP A 57 -18.67 1.77 7.30
CA ASP A 57 -17.28 2.23 7.30
C ASP A 57 -17.23 3.72 6.95
N VAL A 58 -16.48 4.45 7.75
CA VAL A 58 -16.25 5.89 7.57
C VAL A 58 -14.76 6.12 7.43
N VAL A 59 -14.35 6.74 6.35
CA VAL A 59 -12.95 7.10 6.10
C VAL A 59 -12.86 8.60 5.82
N VAL A 60 -12.03 9.29 6.59
CA VAL A 60 -11.56 10.64 6.20
C VAL A 60 -10.15 10.50 5.69
N ILE A 61 -9.92 11.00 4.49
CA ILE A 61 -8.59 11.06 3.90
C ILE A 61 -8.21 12.51 3.66
N VAL A 62 -6.98 12.85 4.05
CA VAL A 62 -6.41 14.20 3.92
C VAL A 62 -5.18 14.09 3.02
N LYS A 63 -5.11 14.89 1.94
CA LYS A 63 -3.94 14.92 1.02
C LYS A 63 -2.74 15.59 1.69
N ALA A 64 -2.29 15.01 2.80
CA ALA A 64 -1.09 15.41 3.53
C ALA A 64 -0.51 14.20 4.25
N GLY A 65 0.75 13.92 4.03
CA GLY A 65 1.48 12.80 4.59
C GLY A 65 2.94 13.15 4.80
N ALA A 66 3.82 12.16 4.84
CA ALA A 66 5.24 12.35 5.11
C ALA A 66 5.95 13.28 4.09
N VAL A 67 5.43 13.44 2.88
CA VAL A 67 5.94 14.42 1.90
C VAL A 67 5.79 15.88 2.37
N ASN A 68 4.94 16.12 3.35
CA ASN A 68 4.65 17.44 3.92
C ASN A 68 5.39 17.69 5.23
N ASP A 69 6.20 16.73 5.69
CA ASP A 69 6.93 16.80 6.95
C ASP A 69 8.09 17.79 6.87
N ASP A 70 8.08 18.80 7.72
CA ASP A 70 9.27 19.62 8.00
C ASP A 70 10.23 18.86 8.96
N LYS A 71 9.69 17.96 9.77
CA LYS A 71 10.42 17.03 10.65
C LYS A 71 9.92 15.62 10.37
N ALA A 72 10.76 14.74 9.86
CA ALA A 72 10.33 13.40 9.47
C ALA A 72 9.58 12.67 10.60
N GLY A 73 8.40 12.14 10.30
CA GLY A 73 7.48 11.50 11.24
C GLY A 73 6.38 12.42 11.79
N LEU A 74 6.35 13.71 11.41
CA LEU A 74 5.38 14.67 11.95
C LEU A 74 3.94 14.33 11.53
N ALA A 75 3.72 13.96 10.27
CA ALA A 75 2.39 13.52 9.80
C ALA A 75 1.89 12.31 10.58
N GLN A 76 2.76 11.31 10.79
CA GLN A 76 2.41 10.11 11.56
C GLN A 76 2.12 10.44 13.03
N MET A 77 2.94 11.28 13.65
CA MET A 77 2.70 11.74 15.03
C MET A 77 1.40 12.53 15.13
N THR A 78 1.08 13.36 14.13
CA THR A 78 -0.19 14.11 14.10
C THR A 78 -1.37 13.17 13.98
N ALA A 79 -1.32 12.19 13.05
CA ALA A 79 -2.38 11.23 12.88
C ALA A 79 -2.62 10.39 14.14
N SER A 80 -1.58 9.85 14.78
CA SER A 80 -1.73 9.06 16.01
C SER A 80 -2.30 9.86 17.16
N ASN A 81 -1.97 11.15 17.25
CA ASN A 81 -2.44 12.02 18.31
C ASN A 81 -3.91 12.43 18.20
N LEU A 82 -4.57 12.23 17.04
CA LEU A 82 -6.01 12.44 16.92
C LEU A 82 -6.80 11.54 17.88
N LEU A 83 -6.33 10.33 18.13
CA LEU A 83 -7.01 9.32 18.98
C LEU A 83 -6.67 9.45 20.48
N LEU A 84 -5.90 10.46 20.88
CA LEU A 84 -5.51 10.67 22.29
C LEU A 84 -6.51 11.54 23.07
N GLY A 85 -7.78 11.55 22.66
CA GLY A 85 -8.86 12.30 23.27
C GLY A 85 -9.35 13.46 22.40
N THR A 86 -10.48 14.03 22.80
CA THR A 86 -11.10 15.20 22.15
C THR A 86 -11.20 16.34 23.14
N ARG A 87 -11.62 17.53 22.70
CA ARG A 87 -11.86 18.66 23.61
C ARG A 87 -12.82 18.33 24.77
N SER A 88 -13.75 17.39 24.53
CA SER A 88 -14.81 17.03 25.50
C SER A 88 -14.58 15.70 26.22
N LEU A 89 -13.68 14.86 25.75
CA LEU A 89 -13.43 13.53 26.28
C LEU A 89 -11.94 13.30 26.47
N THR A 90 -11.56 12.73 27.60
CA THR A 90 -10.22 12.20 27.79
C THR A 90 -9.97 11.03 26.85
N ARG A 91 -8.73 10.63 26.67
CA ARG A 91 -8.37 9.44 25.93
C ARG A 91 -9.09 8.19 26.44
N GLN A 92 -9.12 8.03 27.77
CA GLN A 92 -9.77 6.88 28.40
C GLN A 92 -11.29 6.89 28.13
N ASP A 93 -11.98 8.04 28.36
CA ASP A 93 -13.42 8.14 28.12
C ASP A 93 -13.79 7.89 26.65
N LEU A 94 -12.96 8.37 25.72
CA LEU A 94 -13.14 8.14 24.29
C LEU A 94 -13.02 6.66 23.96
N GLN A 95 -11.96 6.01 24.44
CA GLN A 95 -11.72 4.59 24.21
C GLN A 95 -12.85 3.73 24.82
N GLU A 96 -13.23 3.99 26.09
CA GLU A 96 -14.32 3.27 26.75
C GLU A 96 -15.65 3.38 25.99
N LYS A 97 -15.97 4.56 25.44
CA LYS A 97 -17.18 4.75 24.61
C LYS A 97 -17.15 3.96 23.31
N LEU A 98 -16.01 3.97 22.61
CA LEU A 98 -15.85 3.25 21.35
C LEU A 98 -15.87 1.73 21.58
N ASP A 99 -15.15 1.25 22.59
CA ASP A 99 -15.10 -0.18 22.96
C ASP A 99 -16.47 -0.71 23.40
N PHE A 100 -17.24 0.09 24.17
CA PHE A 100 -18.57 -0.30 24.63
C PHE A 100 -19.54 -0.61 23.49
N ILE A 101 -19.43 0.12 22.37
CA ILE A 101 -20.26 -0.07 21.18
C ILE A 101 -19.60 -0.94 20.12
N GLY A 102 -18.36 -1.37 20.33
CA GLY A 102 -17.60 -2.19 19.39
C GLY A 102 -17.20 -1.43 18.11
N ALA A 103 -17.05 -0.12 18.20
CA ALA A 103 -16.57 0.68 17.07
C ALA A 103 -15.04 0.64 17.01
N GLU A 104 -14.50 0.23 15.88
CA GLU A 104 -13.06 0.23 15.64
C GLU A 104 -12.63 1.54 14.99
N THR A 105 -11.61 2.19 15.53
CA THR A 105 -11.05 3.42 14.96
C THR A 105 -9.56 3.29 14.71
N ASN A 106 -9.10 3.85 13.61
CA ASN A 106 -7.68 3.90 13.28
C ASN A 106 -7.31 5.27 12.71
N SER A 107 -6.11 5.74 13.03
CA SER A 107 -5.54 6.94 12.43
C SER A 107 -4.06 6.74 12.15
N SER A 108 -3.65 7.05 10.92
CA SER A 108 -2.27 6.88 10.46
C SER A 108 -1.95 7.84 9.32
N ALA A 109 -0.66 8.02 9.04
CA ALA A 109 -0.21 8.71 7.85
C ALA A 109 0.49 7.75 6.88
N ALA A 110 0.36 8.05 5.59
CA ALA A 110 1.12 7.45 4.52
C ALA A 110 2.10 8.49 3.94
N LEU A 111 2.72 8.15 2.83
CA LEU A 111 3.68 9.08 2.19
C LEU A 111 2.98 10.37 1.72
N GLU A 112 1.79 10.27 1.11
CA GLU A 112 1.10 11.40 0.45
C GLU A 112 -0.24 11.77 1.09
N TYR A 113 -0.69 11.03 2.11
CA TYR A 113 -1.95 11.29 2.78
C TYR A 113 -1.94 10.85 4.24
N SER A 114 -2.89 11.38 5.01
CA SER A 114 -3.26 10.88 6.32
C SER A 114 -4.69 10.36 6.28
N VAL A 115 -4.98 9.35 7.08
CA VAL A 115 -6.30 8.72 7.14
C VAL A 115 -6.77 8.63 8.59
N LEU A 116 -8.06 8.89 8.79
CA LEU A 116 -8.81 8.53 10.00
C LEU A 116 -9.98 7.67 9.54
N SER A 117 -10.13 6.48 10.10
CA SER A 117 -11.20 5.54 9.76
C SER A 117 -11.94 5.05 10.99
N ALA A 118 -13.19 4.70 10.79
CA ALA A 118 -14.01 4.01 11.78
C ALA A 118 -14.86 2.94 11.09
N SER A 119 -14.99 1.77 11.74
CA SER A 119 -15.93 0.71 11.37
C SER A 119 -16.90 0.50 12.54
N LEU A 120 -18.20 0.46 12.25
CA LEU A 120 -19.23 0.45 13.29
C LEU A 120 -20.50 -0.25 12.80
N ALA A 121 -21.33 -0.73 13.75
CA ALA A 121 -22.67 -1.21 13.42
C ALA A 121 -23.57 -0.04 12.99
N SER A 122 -24.43 -0.23 11.99
CA SER A 122 -25.30 0.82 11.45
C SER A 122 -26.22 1.43 12.51
N LYS A 123 -26.64 0.66 13.53
CA LYS A 123 -27.43 1.16 14.65
C LYS A 123 -26.73 2.22 15.52
N ASP A 124 -25.40 2.28 15.49
CA ASP A 124 -24.60 3.13 16.35
C ASP A 124 -24.09 4.42 15.63
N ILE A 125 -24.54 4.67 14.39
CA ILE A 125 -24.17 5.83 13.58
C ILE A 125 -24.38 7.15 14.35
N ASP A 126 -25.51 7.30 15.05
CA ASP A 126 -25.87 8.50 15.79
C ASP A 126 -24.90 8.81 16.94
N THR A 127 -24.30 7.78 17.50
CA THR A 127 -23.32 7.88 18.59
C THR A 127 -21.91 8.12 18.06
N VAL A 128 -21.49 7.34 17.05
CA VAL A 128 -20.09 7.34 16.57
C VAL A 128 -19.77 8.54 15.69
N MET A 129 -20.67 8.95 14.79
CA MET A 129 -20.36 10.03 13.85
C MET A 129 -20.02 11.39 14.50
N PRO A 130 -20.69 11.81 15.59
CA PRO A 130 -20.26 13.00 16.35
C PRO A 130 -18.89 12.83 16.99
N LEU A 131 -18.58 11.64 17.58
CA LEU A 131 -17.27 11.35 18.14
C LEU A 131 -16.18 11.38 17.07
N PHE A 132 -16.45 10.77 15.93
CA PHE A 132 -15.54 10.74 14.79
C PHE A 132 -15.23 12.17 14.26
N ARG A 133 -16.25 13.03 14.18
CA ARG A 133 -16.06 14.45 13.90
C ARG A 133 -15.17 15.12 14.92
N ASP A 134 -15.40 14.89 16.21
CA ASP A 134 -14.63 15.52 17.28
C ASP A 134 -13.17 15.07 17.31
N ILE A 135 -12.91 13.78 17.04
CA ILE A 135 -11.57 13.24 16.84
C ILE A 135 -10.84 14.00 15.72
N LEU A 136 -11.52 14.24 14.60
CA LEU A 136 -10.93 14.92 13.45
C LEU A 136 -10.75 16.42 13.66
N LEU A 137 -11.78 17.12 14.15
CA LEU A 137 -11.84 18.58 14.12
C LEU A 137 -11.42 19.25 15.43
N THR A 138 -11.59 18.55 16.55
CA THR A 138 -11.34 19.10 17.89
C THR A 138 -10.56 18.09 18.76
N PRO A 139 -9.46 17.51 18.25
CA PRO A 139 -8.62 16.65 19.09
C PRO A 139 -8.10 17.43 20.30
N ALA A 140 -7.94 16.74 21.41
CA ALA A 140 -7.50 17.36 22.66
C ALA A 140 -6.09 17.93 22.57
N PHE A 141 -5.20 17.23 21.85
CA PHE A 141 -3.78 17.52 21.82
C PHE A 141 -3.24 17.80 23.25
N ASP A 142 -3.61 16.89 24.18
CA ASP A 142 -3.19 16.95 25.57
C ASP A 142 -1.68 16.73 25.68
N LYS A 143 -1.02 17.57 26.48
CA LYS A 143 0.44 17.54 26.61
C LYS A 143 0.94 16.25 27.26
N ALA A 144 0.27 15.74 28.28
CA ALA A 144 0.71 14.53 28.99
C ALA A 144 0.55 13.30 28.12
N GLU A 145 -0.58 13.19 27.42
CA GLU A 145 -0.82 12.09 26.45
C GLU A 145 0.18 12.14 25.29
N PHE A 146 0.46 13.34 24.74
CA PHE A 146 1.46 13.51 23.68
C PHE A 146 2.85 13.06 24.13
N GLU A 147 3.34 13.49 25.29
CA GLU A 147 4.67 13.11 25.77
C GLU A 147 4.75 11.60 26.07
N GLN A 148 3.69 11.01 26.61
CA GLN A 148 3.63 9.57 26.82
C GLN A 148 3.63 8.79 25.51
N ASP A 149 2.84 9.23 24.52
CA ASP A 149 2.80 8.60 23.19
C ASP A 149 4.14 8.73 22.47
N LYS A 150 4.74 9.91 22.51
CA LYS A 150 6.07 10.17 21.94
C LYS A 150 7.15 9.27 22.57
N ALA A 151 7.13 9.08 23.88
CA ALA A 151 8.07 8.20 24.58
C ALA A 151 7.91 6.73 24.12
N ARG A 152 6.67 6.25 23.98
CA ARG A 152 6.40 4.88 23.43
C ARG A 152 6.85 4.76 21.99
N TYR A 153 6.59 5.79 21.19
CA TYR A 153 6.96 5.82 19.78
C TYR A 153 8.48 5.77 19.60
N LEU A 154 9.24 6.58 20.34
CA LEU A 154 10.71 6.57 20.38
C LEU A 154 11.27 5.19 20.76
N ALA A 155 10.72 4.56 21.80
CA ALA A 155 11.11 3.20 22.17
C ALA A 155 10.81 2.18 21.04
N GLY A 156 9.74 2.39 20.28
CA GLY A 156 9.43 1.60 19.07
C GLY A 156 10.48 1.77 17.98
N LEU A 157 10.89 3.00 17.69
CA LEU A 157 11.94 3.30 16.71
C LEU A 157 13.29 2.69 17.09
N GLU A 158 13.66 2.74 18.37
CA GLU A 158 14.89 2.07 18.84
C GLU A 158 14.83 0.56 18.61
N ARG A 159 13.71 -0.10 18.93
CA ARG A 159 13.55 -1.54 18.66
C ARG A 159 13.59 -1.87 17.18
N GLN A 160 13.14 -0.98 16.30
CA GLN A 160 13.22 -1.21 14.85
C GLN A 160 14.66 -1.30 14.34
N LYS A 161 15.64 -0.67 15.01
CA LYS A 161 17.07 -0.78 14.67
C LYS A 161 17.60 -2.21 14.79
N GLU A 162 16.93 -3.06 15.55
CA GLU A 162 17.28 -4.48 15.65
C GLU A 162 16.76 -5.32 14.47
N SER A 163 15.89 -4.79 13.64
CA SER A 163 15.26 -5.51 12.53
C SER A 163 15.69 -4.96 11.16
N PRO A 164 16.62 -5.62 10.45
CA PRO A 164 17.02 -5.26 9.09
C PRO A 164 15.81 -5.10 8.14
N ARG A 165 14.83 -6.01 8.23
CA ARG A 165 13.62 -5.99 7.39
C ARG A 165 12.72 -4.79 7.64
N ALA A 166 12.67 -4.29 8.88
CA ALA A 166 11.89 -3.11 9.22
C ALA A 166 12.52 -1.80 8.72
N LYS A 167 13.86 -1.78 8.62
CA LYS A 167 14.64 -0.57 8.29
C LYS A 167 15.02 -0.47 6.82
N ILE A 168 15.18 -1.58 6.10
CA ILE A 168 15.77 -1.59 4.76
C ILE A 168 15.00 -0.72 3.76
N GLY A 169 13.68 -0.63 3.87
CA GLY A 169 12.85 0.21 3.02
C GLY A 169 13.15 1.71 3.18
N GLN A 170 13.46 2.16 4.41
CA GLN A 170 13.86 3.54 4.68
C GLN A 170 15.20 3.85 4.02
N PHE A 171 16.18 2.94 4.14
CA PHE A 171 17.48 3.08 3.50
C PHE A 171 17.35 3.11 1.97
N PHE A 172 16.50 2.26 1.42
CA PHE A 172 16.26 2.23 -0.02
C PHE A 172 15.61 3.53 -0.53
N ASN A 173 14.61 4.04 0.16
CA ASN A 173 13.98 5.30 -0.23
C ASN A 173 14.95 6.48 -0.14
N ALA A 174 15.77 6.54 0.90
CA ALA A 174 16.80 7.57 1.04
C ALA A 174 17.84 7.52 -0.10
N LEU A 175 18.28 6.31 -0.49
CA LEU A 175 19.23 6.13 -1.59
C LEU A 175 18.61 6.47 -2.95
N LEU A 176 17.36 6.01 -3.20
CA LEU A 176 16.69 6.17 -4.48
C LEU A 176 16.23 7.60 -4.72
N TYR A 177 15.65 8.24 -3.71
CA TYR A 177 14.97 9.52 -3.87
C TYR A 177 15.79 10.73 -3.43
N ALA A 178 16.91 10.51 -2.73
CA ALA A 178 17.84 11.56 -2.28
C ALA A 178 17.12 12.77 -1.63
N ASP A 179 17.16 13.95 -2.28
CA ASP A 179 16.53 15.18 -1.76
C ASP A 179 15.03 15.31 -2.08
N HIS A 180 14.44 14.33 -2.77
CA HIS A 180 13.01 14.39 -3.04
C HIS A 180 12.22 14.04 -1.77
N PRO A 181 11.04 14.64 -1.51
CA PRO A 181 10.23 14.33 -0.32
C PRO A 181 9.84 12.85 -0.15
N TYR A 182 9.92 12.04 -1.20
CA TYR A 182 9.72 10.59 -1.11
C TYR A 182 10.85 9.85 -0.37
N ALA A 183 12.00 10.51 -0.12
CA ALA A 183 13.03 10.01 0.77
C ALA A 183 12.65 10.14 2.25
N ASN A 184 11.63 10.94 2.59
CA ASN A 184 11.20 11.12 3.96
C ASN A 184 10.79 9.78 4.58
N SER A 185 11.34 9.51 5.76
CA SER A 185 10.89 8.37 6.54
C SER A 185 9.49 8.62 7.08
N LEU A 186 8.55 7.77 6.72
CA LEU A 186 7.18 7.83 7.22
C LEU A 186 7.12 7.81 8.75
N SER A 187 7.95 6.98 9.36
CA SER A 187 8.03 6.88 10.82
C SER A 187 8.97 7.91 11.46
N GLY A 188 9.69 8.68 10.66
CA GLY A 188 10.80 9.47 11.16
C GLY A 188 11.99 8.62 11.60
N ASN A 189 12.85 9.21 12.39
CA ASN A 189 13.92 8.58 13.13
C ASN A 189 13.96 9.14 14.56
N VAL A 190 14.81 8.59 15.41
CA VAL A 190 14.88 9.00 16.84
C VAL A 190 15.12 10.50 16.98
N ASP A 191 16.08 11.07 16.24
CA ASP A 191 16.43 12.50 16.35
C ASP A 191 15.28 13.38 15.86
N SER A 192 14.69 13.05 14.70
CA SER A 192 13.59 13.84 14.15
C SER A 192 12.37 13.82 15.05
N VAL A 193 11.97 12.62 15.52
CA VAL A 193 10.81 12.47 16.43
C VAL A 193 11.07 13.11 17.78
N GLN A 194 12.31 13.01 18.32
CA GLN A 194 12.70 13.71 19.54
C GLN A 194 12.49 15.23 19.42
N SER A 195 12.75 15.79 18.25
CA SER A 195 12.60 17.23 17.98
C SER A 195 11.17 17.69 17.72
N ILE A 196 10.21 16.77 17.49
CA ILE A 196 8.80 17.10 17.27
C ILE A 196 8.18 17.57 18.60
N THR A 197 7.53 18.72 18.56
CA THR A 197 6.80 19.29 19.71
C THR A 197 5.29 19.15 19.51
N LEU A 198 4.54 19.31 20.57
CA LEU A 198 3.07 19.36 20.49
C LEU A 198 2.59 20.53 19.61
N ASP A 199 3.32 21.65 19.61
CA ASP A 199 2.98 22.79 18.76
C ASP A 199 3.22 22.50 17.28
N ASP A 200 4.23 21.70 16.93
CA ASP A 200 4.40 21.20 15.56
C ASP A 200 3.20 20.35 15.12
N VAL A 201 2.73 19.45 15.97
CA VAL A 201 1.55 18.59 15.73
C VAL A 201 0.31 19.45 15.51
N LYS A 202 0.06 20.43 16.39
CA LYS A 202 -1.07 21.37 16.25
C LYS A 202 -0.97 22.20 14.97
N ALA A 203 0.23 22.66 14.62
CA ALA A 203 0.47 23.44 13.41
C ALA A 203 0.23 22.61 12.16
N PHE A 204 0.73 21.36 12.12
CA PHE A 204 0.49 20.44 11.02
C PHE A 204 -1.01 20.15 10.83
N HIS A 205 -1.72 19.82 11.91
CA HIS A 205 -3.16 19.60 11.88
C HIS A 205 -3.90 20.85 11.36
N LYS A 206 -3.64 22.03 11.92
CA LYS A 206 -4.26 23.29 11.50
C LYS A 206 -4.03 23.61 10.03
N THR A 207 -2.83 23.34 9.52
CA THR A 207 -2.45 23.67 8.15
C THR A 207 -3.06 22.69 7.15
N TRP A 208 -2.96 21.40 7.42
CA TRP A 208 -3.23 20.38 6.41
C TRP A 208 -4.62 19.75 6.52
N PHE A 209 -5.22 19.67 7.71
CA PHE A 209 -6.55 19.11 7.91
C PHE A 209 -7.61 20.18 7.59
N SER A 210 -7.79 20.39 6.30
CA SER A 210 -8.70 21.38 5.73
C SER A 210 -9.75 20.68 4.87
N PRO A 211 -11.00 21.17 4.83
CA PRO A 211 -12.06 20.57 4.00
C PRO A 211 -11.69 20.56 2.51
N HIS A 212 -10.95 21.56 2.05
CA HIS A 212 -10.48 21.64 0.64
C HIS A 212 -9.43 20.59 0.29
N ASN A 213 -8.77 20.00 1.28
CA ASN A 213 -7.70 19.03 1.13
C ASN A 213 -8.15 17.61 1.51
N SER A 214 -9.43 17.43 1.82
CA SER A 214 -9.96 16.22 2.42
C SER A 214 -11.16 15.66 1.68
N ALA A 215 -11.37 14.36 1.85
CA ALA A 215 -12.62 13.71 1.50
C ALA A 215 -13.13 12.88 2.69
N VAL A 216 -14.45 12.81 2.81
CA VAL A 216 -15.16 11.89 3.71
C VAL A 216 -15.86 10.85 2.85
N ILE A 217 -15.56 9.60 3.11
CA ILE A 217 -16.13 8.44 2.43
C ILE A 217 -16.99 7.70 3.45
N VAL A 218 -18.22 7.35 3.12
CA VAL A 218 -19.08 6.50 3.93
C VAL A 218 -19.66 5.40 3.06
N THR A 219 -19.40 4.16 3.44
CA THR A 219 -19.87 2.96 2.76
C THR A 219 -20.57 2.04 3.76
N GLY A 220 -21.50 1.21 3.29
CA GLY A 220 -22.18 0.25 4.12
C GLY A 220 -23.70 0.43 4.19
N ASP A 221 -24.32 -0.03 5.28
CA ASP A 221 -25.75 0.03 5.51
C ASP A 221 -26.20 1.44 5.87
N ILE A 222 -26.37 2.28 4.85
CA ILE A 222 -26.75 3.69 4.94
C ILE A 222 -27.83 4.06 3.92
N GLU A 223 -28.64 5.05 4.27
CA GLU A 223 -29.43 5.79 3.30
C GLU A 223 -28.67 7.04 2.86
N THR A 224 -28.22 7.06 1.60
CA THR A 224 -27.28 8.09 1.09
C THR A 224 -27.79 9.52 1.29
N LYS A 225 -29.09 9.78 1.05
CA LYS A 225 -29.69 11.11 1.25
C LYS A 225 -29.64 11.56 2.71
N GLU A 226 -29.92 10.66 3.64
CA GLU A 226 -29.88 10.98 5.08
C GLU A 226 -28.44 11.16 5.54
N MET A 227 -27.52 10.30 5.07
CA MET A 227 -26.10 10.42 5.36
C MET A 227 -25.51 11.74 4.82
N ALA A 228 -25.90 12.16 3.60
CA ALA A 228 -25.49 13.45 3.04
C ALA A 228 -25.93 14.64 3.92
N LYS A 229 -27.16 14.61 4.45
CA LYS A 229 -27.64 15.65 5.38
C LYS A 229 -26.85 15.64 6.68
N ARG A 230 -26.59 14.43 7.24
CA ARG A 230 -25.80 14.24 8.46
C ARG A 230 -24.38 14.79 8.29
N LEU A 231 -23.69 14.42 7.21
CA LEU A 231 -22.33 14.90 6.93
C LEU A 231 -22.30 16.42 6.74
N LYS A 232 -23.29 16.98 6.08
CA LYS A 232 -23.43 18.43 5.97
C LYS A 232 -23.60 19.10 7.33
N SER A 233 -24.38 18.51 8.25
CA SER A 233 -24.54 19.02 9.62
C SER A 233 -23.25 18.90 10.43
N LEU A 234 -22.52 17.79 10.32
CA LEU A 234 -21.31 17.52 11.10
C LEU A 234 -20.09 18.29 10.61
N PHE A 235 -19.91 18.41 9.30
CA PHE A 235 -18.70 18.91 8.67
C PHE A 235 -18.92 20.22 7.86
N GLY A 236 -20.13 20.71 7.71
CA GLY A 236 -20.42 21.89 6.89
C GLY A 236 -19.77 23.18 7.40
N GLU A 237 -19.58 23.27 8.71
CA GLU A 237 -18.88 24.39 9.37
C GLU A 237 -17.36 24.17 9.54
N TRP A 238 -16.82 23.05 9.05
CA TRP A 238 -15.39 22.82 9.05
C TRP A 238 -14.70 23.85 8.18
N GLN A 239 -13.82 24.64 8.78
CA GLN A 239 -13.08 25.71 8.13
C GLN A 239 -11.64 25.28 7.87
N GLY A 240 -11.06 25.84 6.86
CA GLY A 240 -9.65 25.64 6.51
C GLY A 240 -9.33 26.33 5.19
N GLU A 241 -8.08 26.67 5.00
CA GLU A 241 -7.63 27.30 3.77
C GLU A 241 -7.47 26.29 2.64
N LYS A 242 -7.63 26.77 1.40
CA LYS A 242 -7.28 25.99 0.22
C LYS A 242 -5.76 25.92 0.11
N ILE A 243 -5.22 24.71 0.25
CA ILE A 243 -3.78 24.50 0.18
C ILE A 243 -3.33 24.51 -1.27
N THR A 244 -2.41 25.39 -1.60
CA THR A 244 -1.72 25.34 -2.89
C THR A 244 -0.51 24.42 -2.72
N ALA A 245 -0.51 23.29 -3.43
CA ALA A 245 0.62 22.39 -3.44
C ALA A 245 1.88 23.13 -3.90
N LYS A 246 2.95 23.07 -3.12
CA LYS A 246 4.24 23.55 -3.58
C LYS A 246 4.69 22.63 -4.73
N PRO A 247 5.30 23.19 -5.81
CA PRO A 247 5.88 22.35 -6.85
C PRO A 247 6.87 21.37 -6.20
N SER A 248 6.68 20.08 -6.39
CA SER A 248 7.67 19.10 -5.96
C SER A 248 8.89 19.16 -6.86
N LYS A 249 10.06 18.86 -6.29
CA LYS A 249 11.27 18.62 -7.10
C LYS A 249 10.98 17.43 -8.02
N ALA A 250 11.36 17.52 -9.29
CA ALA A 250 11.17 16.38 -10.20
C ALA A 250 11.99 15.17 -9.72
N LEU A 251 11.40 13.99 -9.81
CA LEU A 251 12.13 12.75 -9.54
C LEU A 251 13.22 12.56 -10.60
N SER A 252 14.44 12.37 -10.15
CA SER A 252 15.61 12.09 -11.01
C SER A 252 15.91 10.60 -11.00
N ALA A 253 16.14 10.02 -12.17
CA ALA A 253 16.67 8.66 -12.22
C ALA A 253 18.15 8.66 -11.75
N PRO A 254 18.59 7.63 -11.01
CA PRO A 254 19.99 7.49 -10.63
C PRO A 254 20.91 7.46 -11.85
N SER A 255 22.02 8.20 -11.79
CA SER A 255 23.00 8.28 -12.88
C SER A 255 24.01 7.13 -12.88
N GLN A 256 24.10 6.39 -11.79
CA GLN A 256 24.98 5.22 -11.61
C GLN A 256 24.38 4.22 -10.63
N ALA A 257 24.89 3.00 -10.68
CA ALA A 257 24.57 1.99 -9.68
C ALA A 257 25.30 2.30 -8.37
N ASN A 258 24.59 2.27 -7.25
CA ASN A 258 25.15 2.44 -5.90
C ASN A 258 24.82 1.23 -5.04
N VAL A 259 25.71 0.93 -4.13
CA VAL A 259 25.56 -0.09 -3.09
C VAL A 259 25.62 0.60 -1.74
N LEU A 260 24.51 0.68 -1.05
CA LEU A 260 24.45 1.09 0.35
C LEU A 260 24.59 -0.15 1.23
N LEU A 261 25.78 -0.35 1.79
CA LEU A 261 26.07 -1.39 2.74
C LEU A 261 25.81 -0.87 4.16
N VAL A 262 24.77 -1.38 4.78
CA VAL A 262 24.36 -1.02 6.14
C VAL A 262 24.86 -2.08 7.10
N ASN A 263 25.80 -1.70 7.97
CA ASN A 263 26.39 -2.62 8.92
C ASN A 263 25.42 -2.95 10.06
N LYS A 264 25.27 -4.25 10.33
CA LYS A 264 24.72 -4.82 11.57
C LYS A 264 25.69 -5.91 12.02
N SER A 265 26.57 -5.56 12.94
CA SER A 265 27.76 -6.38 13.30
C SER A 265 27.44 -7.76 13.86
N ASP A 266 26.26 -7.94 14.46
CA ASP A 266 25.75 -9.19 15.02
C ASP A 266 24.83 -9.95 14.05
N ALA A 267 24.70 -9.51 12.79
CA ALA A 267 23.85 -10.15 11.81
C ALA A 267 24.45 -11.51 11.38
N THR A 268 23.59 -12.52 11.30
CA THR A 268 23.89 -13.85 10.73
C THR A 268 23.31 -14.01 9.32
N GLU A 269 22.46 -13.07 8.93
CA GLU A 269 21.79 -13.00 7.63
C GLU A 269 22.07 -11.64 6.99
N SER A 270 22.05 -11.61 5.66
CA SER A 270 21.96 -10.38 4.88
C SER A 270 20.54 -10.22 4.36
N THR A 271 19.92 -9.07 4.67
CA THR A 271 18.67 -8.63 4.03
C THR A 271 19.03 -7.66 2.93
N PHE A 272 18.51 -7.84 1.72
CA PHE A 272 18.81 -6.91 0.64
C PHE A 272 17.58 -6.51 -0.20
N VAL A 273 17.69 -5.33 -0.77
CA VAL A 273 16.77 -4.76 -1.77
C VAL A 273 17.59 -4.30 -2.96
N ILE A 274 17.14 -4.65 -4.16
CA ILE A 274 17.69 -4.21 -5.45
C ILE A 274 16.57 -3.52 -6.20
N GLY A 275 16.76 -2.28 -6.64
CA GLY A 275 15.65 -1.60 -7.30
C GLY A 275 16.05 -0.32 -8.01
N GLY A 276 15.04 0.40 -8.44
CA GLY A 276 15.18 1.65 -9.18
C GLY A 276 13.85 2.41 -9.27
N PRO A 277 13.78 3.44 -10.14
CA PRO A 277 12.54 4.16 -10.36
C PRO A 277 11.40 3.25 -10.82
N GLY A 278 10.20 3.49 -10.30
CA GLY A 278 8.95 2.85 -10.72
C GLY A 278 8.05 3.81 -11.48
N ILE A 279 6.74 3.60 -11.38
CA ILE A 279 5.73 4.33 -12.15
C ILE A 279 4.82 5.17 -11.24
N LYS A 280 4.18 6.18 -11.83
CA LYS A 280 3.09 6.93 -11.18
C LYS A 280 1.85 6.06 -11.02
N ARG A 281 1.03 6.34 -9.99
CA ARG A 281 -0.24 5.63 -9.78
C ARG A 281 -1.22 5.83 -10.95
N SER A 282 -1.17 6.98 -11.59
CA SER A 282 -1.98 7.31 -12.78
C SER A 282 -1.40 6.81 -14.11
N ASN A 283 -0.35 5.96 -14.09
CA ASN A 283 0.25 5.47 -15.31
C ASN A 283 -0.73 4.53 -16.05
N LYS A 284 -0.97 4.79 -17.32
CA LYS A 284 -1.86 3.98 -18.17
C LYS A 284 -1.47 2.50 -18.29
N ASP A 285 -0.20 2.18 -18.08
CA ASP A 285 0.33 0.83 -18.14
C ASP A 285 0.41 0.15 -16.76
N TYR A 286 -0.21 0.76 -15.73
CA TYR A 286 -0.19 0.24 -14.36
C TYR A 286 -0.63 -1.22 -14.27
N VAL A 287 -1.71 -1.58 -14.96
CA VAL A 287 -2.24 -2.96 -14.98
C VAL A 287 -1.25 -3.91 -15.66
N ALA A 288 -0.68 -3.53 -16.80
CA ALA A 288 0.31 -4.33 -17.51
C ALA A 288 1.58 -4.55 -16.67
N VAL A 289 2.08 -3.51 -16.01
CA VAL A 289 3.22 -3.60 -15.07
C VAL A 289 2.90 -4.55 -13.91
N SER A 290 1.68 -4.49 -13.35
CA SER A 290 1.25 -5.38 -12.27
C SER A 290 1.21 -6.85 -12.70
N VAL A 291 0.70 -7.15 -13.91
CA VAL A 291 0.67 -8.53 -14.46
C VAL A 291 2.09 -9.06 -14.65
N ILE A 292 2.99 -8.27 -15.24
CA ILE A 292 4.38 -8.68 -15.49
C ILE A 292 5.12 -8.87 -14.17
N ASN A 293 4.94 -7.94 -13.20
CA ASN A 293 5.54 -8.07 -11.88
C ASN A 293 5.05 -9.32 -11.13
N THR A 294 3.80 -9.75 -11.35
CA THR A 294 3.26 -10.99 -10.77
C THR A 294 4.05 -12.22 -11.23
N ILE A 295 4.53 -12.23 -12.49
CA ILE A 295 5.41 -13.28 -12.99
C ILE A 295 6.76 -13.25 -12.32
N LEU A 296 7.36 -12.05 -12.21
CA LEU A 296 8.70 -11.88 -11.67
C LEU A 296 8.79 -12.22 -10.19
N GLY A 297 7.93 -11.59 -9.36
CA GLY A 297 8.05 -11.70 -7.91
C GLY A 297 6.77 -11.39 -7.13
N GLY A 298 5.64 -11.14 -7.81
CA GLY A 298 4.40 -10.69 -7.16
C GLY A 298 3.48 -11.81 -6.65
N ARG A 299 3.86 -13.08 -6.82
CA ARG A 299 3.11 -14.25 -6.31
C ARG A 299 4.05 -15.31 -5.75
N PHE A 300 3.49 -16.27 -5.01
CA PHE A 300 4.28 -17.35 -4.43
C PHE A 300 5.01 -18.22 -5.48
N THR A 301 4.36 -18.50 -6.60
CA THR A 301 4.93 -19.25 -7.74
C THR A 301 5.57 -18.31 -8.78
N SER A 302 6.24 -17.26 -8.33
CA SER A 302 6.96 -16.30 -9.17
C SER A 302 8.38 -16.78 -9.45
N TRP A 303 8.97 -16.26 -10.52
CA TRP A 303 10.33 -16.64 -10.91
C TRP A 303 11.37 -16.44 -9.81
N LEU A 304 11.31 -15.31 -9.09
CA LEU A 304 12.24 -15.05 -7.98
C LEU A 304 12.07 -16.06 -6.84
N ASN A 305 10.84 -16.36 -6.47
CA ASN A 305 10.61 -17.29 -5.37
C ASN A 305 10.94 -18.74 -5.79
N ASP A 306 10.63 -19.14 -7.02
CA ASP A 306 10.99 -20.45 -7.53
C ASP A 306 12.50 -20.64 -7.56
N GLU A 307 13.26 -19.67 -8.08
CA GLU A 307 14.73 -19.81 -8.18
C GLU A 307 15.42 -19.72 -6.82
N LEU A 308 15.13 -18.68 -6.01
CA LEU A 308 15.88 -18.45 -4.79
C LEU A 308 15.43 -19.32 -3.61
N ARG A 309 14.14 -19.71 -3.59
CA ARG A 309 13.60 -20.52 -2.51
C ARG A 309 13.50 -21.99 -2.88
N VAL A 310 12.78 -22.31 -3.97
CA VAL A 310 12.43 -23.70 -4.27
C VAL A 310 13.61 -24.46 -4.87
N ASN A 311 14.28 -23.86 -5.87
CA ASN A 311 15.35 -24.54 -6.61
C ASN A 311 16.68 -24.55 -5.87
N THR A 312 17.01 -23.47 -5.12
CA THR A 312 18.33 -23.34 -4.47
C THR A 312 18.30 -23.33 -2.95
N GLY A 313 17.15 -23.04 -2.33
CA GLY A 313 17.05 -22.97 -0.86
C GLY A 313 17.83 -21.81 -0.22
N LEU A 314 18.21 -20.79 -0.99
CA LEU A 314 18.99 -19.64 -0.50
C LEU A 314 18.20 -18.76 0.44
N THR A 315 16.88 -18.77 0.35
CA THR A 315 15.98 -17.95 1.17
C THR A 315 14.67 -18.66 1.47
N TYR A 316 13.93 -18.15 2.45
CA TYR A 316 12.53 -18.55 2.70
C TYR A 316 11.51 -17.81 1.84
N GLY A 317 11.92 -16.78 1.11
CA GLY A 317 11.05 -16.05 0.18
C GLY A 317 11.77 -14.91 -0.51
N ALA A 318 11.49 -14.76 -1.80
CA ALA A 318 11.95 -13.65 -2.63
C ALA A 318 10.78 -13.09 -3.42
N GLY A 319 10.73 -11.78 -3.60
CA GLY A 319 9.66 -11.15 -4.34
C GLY A 319 10.07 -9.84 -4.98
N SER A 320 9.18 -9.31 -5.82
CA SER A 320 9.32 -7.98 -6.39
C SER A 320 8.01 -7.20 -6.29
N ARG A 321 8.12 -5.89 -6.23
CA ARG A 321 6.94 -5.00 -6.20
C ARG A 321 7.22 -3.66 -6.85
N PHE A 322 6.17 -3.05 -7.35
CA PHE A 322 6.11 -1.64 -7.67
C PHE A 322 5.34 -0.91 -6.56
N SER A 323 5.92 0.17 -6.05
CA SER A 323 5.21 1.18 -5.28
C SER A 323 4.92 2.34 -6.21
N SER A 324 3.68 2.81 -6.25
CA SER A 324 3.25 3.85 -7.19
C SER A 324 2.57 4.97 -6.42
N ASN A 325 3.12 6.17 -6.52
CA ASN A 325 2.64 7.39 -5.89
C ASN A 325 2.27 8.42 -6.96
N LYS A 326 1.86 9.61 -6.57
CA LYS A 326 1.40 10.68 -7.47
C LYS A 326 2.47 11.14 -8.46
N GLU A 327 3.69 11.41 -7.97
CA GLU A 327 4.79 11.94 -8.78
C GLU A 327 5.65 10.84 -9.44
N GLY A 328 5.61 9.64 -8.91
CA GLY A 328 6.37 8.49 -9.37
C GLY A 328 6.31 7.35 -8.38
N GLY A 329 7.23 6.42 -8.50
CA GLY A 329 7.28 5.26 -7.61
C GLY A 329 8.64 4.60 -7.61
N SER A 330 8.70 3.41 -7.02
CA SER A 330 9.87 2.55 -7.05
C SER A 330 9.51 1.15 -7.51
N PHE A 331 10.47 0.51 -8.14
CA PHE A 331 10.51 -0.94 -8.34
C PHE A 331 11.57 -1.51 -7.41
N LEU A 332 11.28 -2.63 -6.78
CA LEU A 332 12.26 -3.33 -5.98
C LEU A 332 12.09 -4.84 -6.01
N ILE A 333 13.22 -5.54 -5.92
CA ILE A 333 13.35 -6.95 -5.57
C ILE A 333 13.81 -7.00 -4.13
N SER A 334 13.23 -7.85 -3.30
CA SER A 334 13.59 -7.98 -1.88
C SER A 334 13.68 -9.43 -1.45
N THR A 335 14.71 -9.74 -0.67
CA THR A 335 14.88 -11.04 -0.03
C THR A 335 15.91 -10.95 1.10
N PHE A 336 16.19 -12.07 1.71
CA PHE A 336 17.25 -12.25 2.71
C PHE A 336 17.87 -13.63 2.54
N THR A 337 19.12 -13.78 3.01
CA THR A 337 19.87 -15.02 2.92
C THR A 337 20.92 -15.07 4.04
N LYS A 338 21.58 -16.22 4.23
CA LYS A 338 22.74 -16.29 5.13
C LYS A 338 23.84 -15.33 4.67
N THR A 339 24.60 -14.76 5.59
CA THR A 339 25.71 -13.84 5.27
C THR A 339 26.66 -14.44 4.22
N SER A 340 27.02 -15.72 4.35
CA SER A 340 27.93 -16.42 3.43
C SER A 340 27.41 -16.61 2.00
N THR A 341 26.10 -16.47 1.77
CA THR A 341 25.47 -16.66 0.45
C THR A 341 24.93 -15.35 -0.14
N THR A 342 25.34 -14.20 0.41
CA THR A 342 24.82 -12.89 0.01
C THR A 342 25.00 -12.61 -1.48
N THR A 343 26.20 -12.74 -2.01
CA THR A 343 26.51 -12.52 -3.43
C THR A 343 25.84 -13.55 -4.33
N GLU A 344 25.83 -14.81 -3.94
CA GLU A 344 25.13 -15.87 -4.69
C GLU A 344 23.64 -15.56 -4.86
N ALA A 345 22.99 -15.11 -3.78
CA ALA A 345 21.57 -14.74 -3.84
C ALA A 345 21.31 -13.47 -4.67
N ILE A 346 22.19 -12.46 -4.59
CA ILE A 346 22.11 -11.25 -5.43
C ILE A 346 22.29 -11.61 -6.90
N ASP A 347 23.32 -12.40 -7.25
CA ASP A 347 23.60 -12.80 -8.62
C ASP A 347 22.45 -13.62 -9.21
N LEU A 348 21.87 -14.54 -8.43
CA LEU A 348 20.73 -15.33 -8.86
C LEU A 348 19.46 -14.45 -9.03
N ALA A 349 19.25 -13.49 -8.14
CA ALA A 349 18.13 -12.53 -8.28
C ALA A 349 18.28 -11.70 -9.56
N LEU A 350 19.46 -11.16 -9.84
CA LEU A 350 19.76 -10.40 -11.06
C LEU A 350 19.63 -11.27 -12.32
N LYS A 351 20.15 -12.48 -12.30
CA LYS A 351 20.00 -13.45 -13.39
C LYS A 351 18.54 -13.83 -13.65
N THR A 352 17.75 -13.96 -12.59
CA THR A 352 16.30 -14.22 -12.71
C THR A 352 15.59 -13.03 -13.29
N TYR A 353 15.95 -11.83 -12.85
CA TYR A 353 15.41 -10.58 -13.35
C TYR A 353 15.75 -10.36 -14.84
N SER A 354 16.98 -10.66 -15.27
CA SER A 354 17.40 -10.50 -16.66
C SER A 354 16.60 -11.37 -17.64
N LYS A 355 15.96 -12.44 -17.18
CA LYS A 355 15.06 -13.26 -18.02
C LYS A 355 13.96 -12.43 -18.69
N LEU A 356 13.52 -11.32 -18.09
CA LEU A 356 12.51 -10.44 -18.67
C LEU A 356 12.91 -9.91 -20.04
N TRP A 357 14.21 -9.63 -20.28
CA TRP A 357 14.72 -9.10 -21.55
C TRP A 357 15.37 -10.19 -22.42
N GLU A 358 16.08 -11.12 -21.81
CA GLU A 358 16.83 -12.15 -22.55
C GLU A 358 15.93 -13.21 -23.17
N LYS A 359 14.93 -13.65 -22.43
CA LYS A 359 13.99 -14.69 -22.84
C LYS A 359 12.62 -14.14 -23.18
N GLY A 360 12.22 -13.03 -22.53
CA GLY A 360 10.86 -12.52 -22.56
C GLY A 360 9.88 -13.46 -21.86
N LEU A 361 8.59 -13.23 -22.08
CA LEU A 361 7.51 -14.06 -21.56
C LEU A 361 7.05 -15.04 -22.64
N ASP A 362 6.66 -16.25 -22.24
CA ASP A 362 5.89 -17.15 -23.06
C ASP A 362 4.39 -17.03 -22.80
N GLU A 363 3.57 -17.53 -23.74
CA GLU A 363 2.11 -17.43 -23.67
C GLU A 363 1.53 -18.08 -22.42
N LYS A 364 2.03 -19.26 -22.05
CA LYS A 364 1.55 -20.01 -20.88
C LYS A 364 1.81 -19.23 -19.58
N THR A 365 2.99 -18.64 -19.46
CA THR A 365 3.39 -17.83 -18.30
C THR A 365 2.54 -16.56 -18.21
N LEU A 366 2.33 -15.88 -19.33
CA LEU A 366 1.52 -14.67 -19.41
C LEU A 366 0.05 -14.97 -19.05
N GLU A 367 -0.57 -15.97 -19.65
CA GLU A 367 -1.96 -16.34 -19.37
C GLU A 367 -2.18 -16.82 -17.92
N SER A 368 -1.20 -17.54 -17.35
CA SER A 368 -1.21 -17.89 -15.92
C SER A 368 -1.22 -16.65 -15.04
N ALA A 369 -0.41 -15.64 -15.35
CA ALA A 369 -0.38 -14.40 -14.58
C ALA A 369 -1.65 -13.57 -14.74
N LYS A 370 -2.17 -13.45 -15.96
CA LYS A 370 -3.46 -12.80 -16.23
C LYS A 370 -4.59 -13.43 -15.41
N SER A 371 -4.67 -14.77 -15.43
CA SER A 371 -5.68 -15.51 -14.68
C SER A 371 -5.55 -15.29 -13.18
N TYR A 372 -4.33 -15.29 -12.64
CA TYR A 372 -4.06 -15.01 -11.23
C TYR A 372 -4.48 -13.60 -10.84
N VAL A 373 -4.07 -12.59 -11.63
CA VAL A 373 -4.37 -11.17 -11.34
C VAL A 373 -5.87 -10.91 -11.41
N LYS A 374 -6.58 -11.47 -12.41
CA LYS A 374 -8.04 -11.38 -12.51
C LYS A 374 -8.74 -12.06 -11.32
N GLY A 375 -8.26 -13.23 -10.90
CA GLY A 375 -8.83 -13.96 -9.76
C GLY A 375 -8.63 -13.26 -8.42
N GLN A 376 -7.54 -12.49 -8.28
CA GLN A 376 -7.24 -11.74 -7.06
C GLN A 376 -7.89 -10.34 -7.02
N PHE A 377 -8.49 -9.88 -8.13
CA PHE A 377 -9.00 -8.53 -8.21
C PHE A 377 -10.33 -8.33 -7.44
N PRO A 378 -11.39 -9.16 -7.64
CA PRO A 378 -12.65 -8.99 -6.91
C PRO A 378 -12.49 -9.08 -5.38
N PRO A 379 -11.74 -10.05 -4.81
CA PRO A 379 -11.57 -10.15 -3.35
C PRO A 379 -10.92 -8.93 -2.69
N ARG A 380 -10.24 -8.07 -3.46
CA ARG A 380 -9.66 -6.82 -2.93
C ARG A 380 -10.70 -5.75 -2.62
N TYR A 381 -11.92 -5.92 -3.11
CA TYR A 381 -12.99 -4.94 -3.01
C TYR A 381 -14.29 -5.61 -2.55
N GLU A 382 -14.16 -6.62 -1.69
CA GLU A 382 -15.29 -7.42 -1.23
C GLU A 382 -16.01 -6.75 -0.07
N THR A 383 -15.26 -6.09 0.82
CA THR A 383 -15.83 -5.43 1.99
C THR A 383 -16.15 -3.95 1.74
N SER A 384 -17.09 -3.40 2.50
CA SER A 384 -17.40 -1.96 2.48
C SER A 384 -16.18 -1.12 2.82
N SER A 385 -15.34 -1.59 3.73
CA SER A 385 -14.07 -0.95 4.10
C SER A 385 -13.10 -0.89 2.93
N ASP A 386 -12.91 -1.99 2.19
CA ASP A 386 -12.01 -2.01 1.01
C ASP A 386 -12.46 -1.02 -0.05
N ILE A 387 -13.77 -0.93 -0.27
CA ILE A 387 -14.34 0.02 -1.21
C ILE A 387 -14.19 1.46 -0.70
N ALA A 388 -14.36 1.71 0.59
CA ALA A 388 -14.11 3.02 1.17
C ALA A 388 -12.67 3.47 0.92
N PHE A 389 -11.69 2.60 1.12
CA PHE A 389 -10.28 2.90 0.82
C PHE A 389 -10.02 3.07 -0.68
N LEU A 390 -10.68 2.32 -1.56
CA LEU A 390 -10.59 2.54 -3.00
C LEU A 390 -11.08 3.94 -3.39
N LEU A 391 -12.25 4.37 -2.90
CA LEU A 391 -12.77 5.71 -3.15
C LEU A 391 -11.85 6.80 -2.58
N ALA A 392 -11.22 6.52 -1.45
CA ALA A 392 -10.19 7.39 -0.87
C ALA A 392 -8.94 7.49 -1.77
N GLU A 393 -8.45 6.36 -2.33
CA GLU A 393 -7.36 6.38 -3.30
C GLU A 393 -7.73 7.14 -4.58
N MET A 394 -8.96 6.99 -5.09
CA MET A 394 -9.44 7.76 -6.24
C MET A 394 -9.36 9.26 -5.97
N PHE A 395 -9.70 9.69 -4.76
CA PHE A 395 -9.56 11.09 -4.37
C PHE A 395 -8.10 11.55 -4.30
N VAL A 396 -7.20 10.74 -3.71
CA VAL A 396 -5.78 11.12 -3.53
C VAL A 396 -5.05 11.19 -4.86
N TYR A 397 -5.24 10.19 -5.71
CA TYR A 397 -4.46 10.00 -6.94
C TYR A 397 -5.16 10.49 -8.21
N ASP A 398 -6.33 11.12 -8.06
CA ASP A 398 -7.08 11.77 -9.13
C ASP A 398 -7.40 10.81 -10.31
N PHE A 399 -7.79 9.55 -10.00
CA PHE A 399 -8.36 8.62 -10.97
C PHE A 399 -9.83 8.32 -10.65
N ASP A 400 -10.56 7.70 -11.56
CA ASP A 400 -11.97 7.42 -11.45
C ASP A 400 -12.30 5.92 -11.58
N GLU A 401 -13.59 5.59 -11.54
CA GLU A 401 -14.09 4.22 -11.64
C GLU A 401 -13.71 3.52 -12.95
N SER A 402 -13.32 4.26 -13.98
CA SER A 402 -12.91 3.66 -15.26
C SER A 402 -11.71 2.74 -15.10
N PHE A 403 -10.80 3.06 -14.16
CA PHE A 403 -9.67 2.19 -13.82
C PHE A 403 -10.14 0.81 -13.33
N ILE A 404 -11.14 0.80 -12.44
CA ILE A 404 -11.69 -0.43 -11.86
C ILE A 404 -12.51 -1.19 -12.90
N ASN A 405 -13.43 -0.48 -13.57
CA ASN A 405 -14.40 -1.07 -14.50
C ASN A 405 -13.72 -1.62 -15.77
N SER A 406 -12.56 -1.11 -16.16
CA SER A 406 -11.79 -1.60 -17.31
C SER A 406 -10.64 -2.55 -16.93
N PHE A 407 -10.44 -2.85 -15.66
CA PHE A 407 -9.29 -3.62 -15.18
C PHE A 407 -9.16 -4.98 -15.87
N THR A 408 -10.22 -5.78 -15.89
CA THR A 408 -10.24 -7.09 -16.52
C THR A 408 -9.97 -7.00 -18.04
N GLN A 409 -10.56 -5.99 -18.69
CA GLN A 409 -10.30 -5.73 -20.11
C GLN A 409 -8.83 -5.39 -20.35
N GLN A 410 -8.22 -4.52 -19.53
CA GLN A 410 -6.80 -4.16 -19.63
C GLN A 410 -5.89 -5.39 -19.45
N VAL A 411 -6.21 -6.27 -18.48
CA VAL A 411 -5.47 -7.53 -18.29
C VAL A 411 -5.58 -8.40 -19.53
N ASN A 412 -6.78 -8.57 -20.11
CA ASN A 412 -7.02 -9.41 -21.27
C ASN A 412 -6.28 -8.89 -22.53
N MET A 413 -6.19 -7.56 -22.69
CA MET A 413 -5.53 -6.92 -23.84
C MET A 413 -4.00 -7.02 -23.82
N LEU A 414 -3.38 -7.46 -22.72
CA LEU A 414 -1.92 -7.57 -22.64
C LEU A 414 -1.44 -8.75 -23.48
N THR A 415 -0.70 -8.46 -24.55
CA THR A 415 -0.05 -9.45 -25.44
C THR A 415 1.42 -9.62 -25.10
N LEU A 416 2.08 -10.63 -25.67
CA LEU A 416 3.53 -10.83 -25.52
C LEU A 416 4.32 -9.65 -26.07
N GLU A 417 3.93 -9.09 -27.22
CA GLU A 417 4.56 -7.91 -27.82
C GLU A 417 4.43 -6.71 -26.89
N ARG A 418 3.21 -6.44 -26.40
CA ARG A 418 2.99 -5.34 -25.46
C ARG A 418 3.76 -5.52 -24.15
N SER A 419 3.90 -6.76 -23.67
CA SER A 419 4.71 -7.07 -22.49
C SER A 419 6.17 -6.70 -22.69
N LYS A 420 6.76 -6.95 -23.86
CA LYS A 420 8.15 -6.55 -24.18
C LYS A 420 8.33 -5.02 -24.12
N GLU A 421 7.38 -4.28 -24.70
CA GLU A 421 7.41 -2.80 -24.64
C GLU A 421 7.31 -2.28 -23.20
N VAL A 422 6.42 -2.84 -22.40
CA VAL A 422 6.21 -2.47 -20.99
C VAL A 422 7.44 -2.81 -20.16
N ILE A 423 8.04 -3.98 -20.36
CA ILE A 423 9.29 -4.39 -19.70
C ILE A 423 10.42 -3.41 -20.04
N ALA A 424 10.63 -3.15 -21.34
CA ALA A 424 11.69 -2.24 -21.78
C ALA A 424 11.54 -0.83 -21.24
N LYS A 425 10.28 -0.38 -21.03
CA LYS A 425 9.99 1.00 -20.63
C LYS A 425 10.01 1.22 -19.12
N TYR A 426 9.55 0.25 -18.33
CA TYR A 426 9.22 0.48 -16.90
C TYR A 426 10.02 -0.37 -15.91
N PHE A 427 10.64 -1.45 -16.36
CA PHE A 427 11.50 -2.25 -15.48
C PHE A 427 12.94 -1.73 -15.57
N PRO A 428 13.50 -1.15 -14.50
CA PRO A 428 14.83 -0.54 -14.54
C PRO A 428 15.90 -1.60 -14.83
N LYS A 429 16.70 -1.39 -15.88
CA LYS A 429 17.76 -2.30 -16.30
C LYS A 429 19.14 -1.84 -15.88
N GLU A 430 19.33 -0.53 -15.83
CA GLU A 430 20.62 0.11 -15.55
C GLU A 430 20.54 0.93 -14.27
N ASN A 431 21.70 1.25 -13.71
CA ASN A 431 21.83 2.11 -12.54
C ASN A 431 20.99 1.65 -11.34
N MET A 432 20.87 0.31 -11.17
CA MET A 432 20.13 -0.24 -10.06
C MET A 432 20.74 0.19 -8.73
N GLN A 433 19.89 0.42 -7.75
CA GLN A 433 20.28 0.79 -6.39
C GLN A 433 20.20 -0.45 -5.49
N PHE A 434 21.27 -0.74 -4.79
CA PHE A 434 21.40 -1.88 -3.91
C PHE A 434 21.44 -1.39 -2.46
N VAL A 435 20.61 -1.92 -1.62
CA VAL A 435 20.72 -1.76 -0.16
C VAL A 435 20.89 -3.13 0.45
N ILE A 436 21.95 -3.31 1.23
CA ILE A 436 22.28 -4.57 1.86
C ILE A 436 22.52 -4.30 3.34
N VAL A 437 21.70 -4.91 4.19
CA VAL A 437 21.85 -4.85 5.64
C VAL A 437 22.38 -6.19 6.12
N GLY A 438 23.56 -6.19 6.70
CA GLY A 438 24.23 -7.42 7.14
C GLY A 438 25.55 -7.13 7.86
N LYS A 439 26.35 -8.17 8.08
CA LYS A 439 27.67 -8.05 8.69
C LYS A 439 28.69 -7.53 7.68
N ALA A 440 28.89 -6.20 7.67
CA ALA A 440 29.68 -5.51 6.65
C ALA A 440 31.09 -6.08 6.45
N ASP A 441 31.78 -6.45 7.54
CA ASP A 441 33.13 -6.97 7.48
C ASP A 441 33.27 -8.26 6.68
N GLU A 442 32.21 -9.07 6.59
CA GLU A 442 32.20 -10.33 5.85
C GLU A 442 31.85 -10.16 4.37
N ILE A 443 31.10 -9.12 4.00
CA ILE A 443 30.52 -8.98 2.65
C ILE A 443 31.01 -7.75 1.88
N ARG A 444 31.70 -6.79 2.54
CA ARG A 444 32.13 -5.50 1.96
C ARG A 444 32.81 -5.63 0.60
N ASP A 445 33.82 -6.48 0.51
CA ASP A 445 34.62 -6.59 -0.73
C ASP A 445 33.84 -7.26 -1.86
N SER A 446 33.00 -8.22 -1.52
CA SER A 446 32.23 -8.97 -2.51
C SER A 446 31.09 -8.16 -3.11
N VAL A 447 30.52 -7.18 -2.39
CA VAL A 447 29.40 -6.37 -2.88
C VAL A 447 29.81 -5.15 -3.71
N LYS A 448 31.09 -4.76 -3.69
CA LYS A 448 31.64 -3.63 -4.48
C LYS A 448 31.42 -3.82 -5.99
N GLN A 449 31.31 -5.05 -6.47
CA GLN A 449 31.10 -5.36 -7.87
C GLN A 449 29.75 -4.84 -8.43
N TYR A 450 28.76 -4.55 -7.58
CA TYR A 450 27.42 -4.13 -8.01
C TYR A 450 27.28 -2.63 -8.17
N GLY A 451 28.23 -1.80 -7.71
CA GLY A 451 28.18 -0.35 -7.86
C GLY A 451 29.11 0.40 -6.91
N LYS A 452 28.98 1.73 -6.89
CA LYS A 452 29.73 2.60 -5.98
C LYS A 452 29.31 2.28 -4.53
N LEU A 453 30.27 1.87 -3.70
CA LEU A 453 30.01 1.54 -2.31
C LEU A 453 29.80 2.79 -1.46
N ILE A 454 28.73 2.77 -0.67
CA ILE A 454 28.41 3.74 0.38
C ILE A 454 28.19 2.91 1.64
N GLU A 455 28.76 3.32 2.77
CA GLU A 455 28.62 2.59 4.03
C GLU A 455 27.80 3.39 5.05
N ALA A 456 27.01 2.68 5.85
CA ALA A 456 26.23 3.20 6.96
C ALA A 456 26.14 2.14 8.06
N ASP A 457 25.71 2.51 9.25
CA ASP A 457 25.34 1.58 10.31
C ASP A 457 23.82 1.55 10.49
N ILE A 458 23.24 0.41 10.88
CA ILE A 458 21.80 0.28 11.11
C ILE A 458 21.29 1.21 12.22
N LYS A 459 22.19 1.65 13.08
CA LYS A 459 21.91 2.61 14.16
C LYS A 459 21.91 4.06 13.67
N ASP A 460 22.41 4.32 12.48
CA ASP A 460 22.43 5.68 11.93
C ASP A 460 21.01 6.19 11.71
N ASN A 461 20.77 7.41 12.16
CA ASN A 461 19.50 8.08 12.00
C ASN A 461 19.38 8.82 10.67
N LYS A 462 20.53 9.11 10.02
CA LYS A 462 20.61 9.77 8.71
C LYS A 462 21.61 9.03 7.85
N ILE A 463 21.28 8.90 6.57
CA ILE A 463 22.18 8.42 5.54
C ILE A 463 22.57 9.63 4.72
N ASN A 464 23.87 9.87 4.55
CA ASN A 464 24.39 10.79 3.56
C ASN A 464 24.81 9.99 2.33
N PRO A 465 23.99 9.91 1.29
CA PRO A 465 24.32 9.14 0.09
C PRO A 465 25.33 9.84 -0.84
N GLN A 466 25.99 10.90 -0.38
CA GLN A 466 26.98 11.64 -1.19
C GLN A 466 28.36 11.02 -1.14
#